data_d25c6761cb3f0de48f55d8d5119ef4f7
#
_entry.id   d25c6761cb3f0de48f55d8d5119ef4f7
#
_cell.length_a   1.000
_cell.length_b   1.000
_cell.length_c   1.000
_cell.angle_alpha   90.00
_cell.angle_beta   90.00
_cell.angle_gamma   90.00
#
_symmetry.space_group_name_H-M   'P 1'
#
loop_
_entity.id
_entity.type
_entity.pdbx_description
1 polymer ?
#
loop_
_entity_poly.entity_id
_entity_poly.type
_entity_poly.pdbx_seq_one_letter_code
_entity_poly.pdbx_strand_id
1 'polypeptide(L)'
;MKKNIFIITLLVGCCSLSAWAQKQEKTITVEVNNNWNRAKTDEPVVINLRDLHTGFKVKSAVVMEGSTEIPSQLDDLNRDRKMDELAFVTSLPAHGRKTFQVTLSSEKSTKTYPARVYAEMFIADPRKGKHQSVQAITVPGTSNIYSMVRPHGPVLESELVGYRLYFNEKQTPDIYGKFNKGLEIKESQFYPTDEQLARGFGDD
;
A
#
# COMPACT_ATOMS: atom_id res chain seq x y z
N MET A 1 54.83 -3.48 62.92
CA MET A 1 54.58 -2.65 61.74
C MET A 1 53.35 -3.17 61.02
N LYS A 2 52.18 -2.52 61.13
CA LYS A 2 50.92 -2.88 60.40
C LYS A 2 50.90 -2.09 59.10
N LYS A 3 50.88 -2.81 57.96
CA LYS A 3 50.72 -2.22 56.64
C LYS A 3 49.21 -2.03 56.35
N ASN A 4 48.81 -0.76 56.24
CA ASN A 4 47.46 -0.43 55.77
C ASN A 4 47.43 -0.53 54.25
N ILE A 5 46.57 -1.42 53.71
CA ILE A 5 46.28 -1.51 52.25
C ILE A 5 45.02 -0.67 52.00
N PHE A 6 45.16 0.40 51.22
CA PHE A 6 44.06 1.19 50.69
C PHE A 6 43.59 0.53 49.39
N ILE A 7 42.35 0.05 49.37
CA ILE A 7 41.66 -0.42 48.15
C ILE A 7 40.86 0.77 47.60
N ILE A 8 41.27 1.33 46.45
CA ILE A 8 40.51 2.34 45.71
C ILE A 8 39.61 1.56 44.77
N THR A 9 38.30 1.52 45.06
CA THR A 9 37.28 0.98 44.17
C THR A 9 36.88 2.06 43.16
N LEU A 10 37.33 1.90 41.92
CA LEU A 10 36.94 2.76 40.80
C LEU A 10 35.56 2.34 40.32
N LEU A 11 34.49 3.07 40.67
CA LEU A 11 33.16 2.89 40.11
C LEU A 11 33.15 3.48 38.69
N VAL A 12 33.27 2.62 37.66
CA VAL A 12 33.03 3.01 36.28
C VAL A 12 31.52 3.03 36.07
N GLY A 13 30.95 4.23 36.15
CA GLY A 13 29.56 4.49 35.77
C GLY A 13 29.39 4.29 34.26
N CYS A 14 28.79 3.17 33.86
CA CYS A 14 28.41 2.92 32.49
C CYS A 14 27.19 3.81 32.16
N CYS A 15 27.41 5.06 31.71
CA CYS A 15 26.36 5.87 31.11
C CYS A 15 25.99 5.24 29.77
N SER A 16 24.95 4.42 29.76
CA SER A 16 24.28 3.99 28.51
C SER A 16 23.64 5.22 27.88
N LEU A 17 24.35 5.85 26.94
CA LEU A 17 23.78 6.86 26.03
C LEU A 17 22.78 6.10 25.15
N SER A 18 21.51 6.15 25.52
CA SER A 18 20.41 5.78 24.65
C SER A 18 20.38 6.81 23.51
N ALA A 19 21.04 6.50 22.40
CA ALA A 19 20.91 7.29 21.17
C ALA A 19 19.45 7.10 20.67
N TRP A 20 18.59 8.01 21.07
CA TRP A 20 17.25 8.11 20.48
C TRP A 20 17.48 8.50 19.02
N ALA A 21 17.09 7.62 18.11
CA ALA A 21 17.15 7.93 16.69
C ALA A 21 16.28 9.16 16.46
N GLN A 22 16.91 10.30 16.16
CA GLN A 22 16.20 11.55 15.95
C GLN A 22 15.30 11.40 14.72
N LYS A 23 14.03 11.78 14.86
CA LYS A 23 13.07 11.87 13.76
C LYS A 23 13.67 12.75 12.66
N GLN A 24 13.74 12.20 11.45
CA GLN A 24 14.17 12.94 10.27
C GLN A 24 12.96 13.18 9.38
N GLU A 25 12.83 14.41 8.88
CA GLU A 25 11.75 14.83 7.99
C GLU A 25 12.29 15.65 6.83
N LYS A 26 11.59 15.54 5.70
CA LYS A 26 11.81 16.39 4.53
C LYS A 26 10.47 16.82 3.97
N THR A 27 10.25 18.12 3.86
CA THR A 27 9.06 18.68 3.23
C THR A 27 9.42 19.20 1.84
N ILE A 28 8.60 18.84 0.85
CA ILE A 28 8.70 19.32 -0.53
C ILE A 28 7.35 19.92 -0.96
N THR A 29 7.41 20.79 -1.94
CA THR A 29 6.22 21.32 -2.62
C THR A 29 6.08 20.62 -3.96
N VAL A 30 4.88 20.08 -4.20
CA VAL A 30 4.52 19.39 -5.45
C VAL A 30 3.45 20.19 -6.16
N GLU A 31 3.71 20.61 -7.40
CA GLU A 31 2.73 21.27 -8.25
C GLU A 31 2.20 20.28 -9.28
N VAL A 32 0.87 20.18 -9.39
CA VAL A 32 0.17 19.32 -10.34
C VAL A 32 -0.62 20.20 -11.28
N ASN A 33 -0.38 20.06 -12.59
CA ASN A 33 -1.00 20.86 -13.64
C ASN A 33 -1.86 19.98 -14.54
N ASN A 34 -3.08 20.40 -14.82
CA ASN A 34 -3.92 19.84 -15.87
C ASN A 34 -3.82 20.71 -17.14
N ASN A 35 -3.03 20.29 -18.11
CA ASN A 35 -2.85 21.01 -19.37
C ASN A 35 -3.98 20.77 -20.40
N TRP A 36 -5.01 20.00 -20.04
CA TRP A 36 -6.12 19.66 -20.92
C TRP A 36 -7.28 20.65 -20.75
N ASN A 37 -8.08 20.78 -21.80
CA ASN A 37 -9.27 21.63 -21.85
C ASN A 37 -10.50 21.00 -21.17
N ARG A 38 -10.35 19.92 -20.43
CA ARG A 38 -11.40 19.25 -19.66
C ARG A 38 -10.91 18.94 -18.24
N ALA A 39 -11.84 18.91 -17.31
CA ALA A 39 -11.56 18.49 -15.94
C ALA A 39 -11.09 17.04 -15.89
N LYS A 40 -10.22 16.75 -14.93
CA LYS A 40 -9.77 15.41 -14.59
C LYS A 40 -10.20 15.09 -13.17
N THR A 41 -10.77 13.92 -12.97
CA THR A 41 -11.25 13.44 -11.67
C THR A 41 -10.46 12.23 -11.27
N ASP A 42 -10.07 12.16 -9.98
CA ASP A 42 -9.29 11.05 -9.41
C ASP A 42 -8.01 10.74 -10.20
N GLU A 43 -7.32 11.77 -10.66
CA GLU A 43 -6.06 11.63 -11.39
C GLU A 43 -4.96 11.19 -10.43
N PRO A 44 -4.25 10.09 -10.70
CA PRO A 44 -3.16 9.63 -9.86
C PRO A 44 -1.94 10.53 -10.01
N VAL A 45 -1.33 10.86 -8.88
CA VAL A 45 -0.04 11.54 -8.77
C VAL A 45 0.93 10.57 -8.10
N VAL A 46 2.02 10.25 -8.81
CA VAL A 46 3.06 9.35 -8.32
C VAL A 46 4.38 10.10 -8.23
N ILE A 47 5.03 10.03 -7.08
CA ILE A 47 6.30 10.68 -6.80
C ILE A 47 7.34 9.59 -6.55
N ASN A 48 8.36 9.50 -7.40
CA ASN A 48 9.48 8.61 -7.20
C ASN A 48 10.35 9.12 -6.04
N LEU A 49 10.44 8.35 -4.97
CA LEU A 49 11.17 8.77 -3.76
C LEU A 49 12.69 8.76 -3.94
N ARG A 50 13.22 8.00 -4.90
CA ARG A 50 14.66 7.96 -5.19
C ARG A 50 15.17 9.31 -5.69
N ASP A 51 14.34 10.01 -6.46
CA ASP A 51 14.70 11.30 -7.03
C ASP A 51 14.76 12.42 -5.97
N LEU A 52 14.18 12.18 -4.81
CA LEU A 52 14.11 13.19 -3.74
C LEU A 52 15.36 13.26 -2.85
N HIS A 53 16.25 12.27 -2.91
CA HIS A 53 17.49 12.24 -2.12
C HIS A 53 17.29 12.62 -0.66
N THR A 54 16.40 11.92 0.05
CA THR A 54 15.98 12.26 1.42
C THR A 54 17.09 12.18 2.44
N GLY A 55 18.13 11.37 2.21
CA GLY A 55 19.21 11.12 3.17
C GLY A 55 18.81 10.16 4.30
N PHE A 56 17.55 9.75 4.37
CA PHE A 56 17.02 8.81 5.35
C PHE A 56 16.02 7.84 4.69
N LYS A 57 15.73 6.73 5.38
CA LYS A 57 14.71 5.76 4.94
C LYS A 57 13.32 6.33 5.24
N VAL A 58 12.54 6.61 4.19
CA VAL A 58 11.15 7.04 4.32
C VAL A 58 10.30 5.88 4.85
N LYS A 59 9.50 6.16 5.89
CA LYS A 59 8.58 5.20 6.51
C LYS A 59 7.15 5.71 6.60
N SER A 60 6.94 7.01 6.46
CA SER A 60 5.62 7.62 6.35
C SER A 60 5.68 8.90 5.52
N ALA A 61 4.52 9.30 5.01
CA ALA A 61 4.33 10.55 4.29
C ALA A 61 3.00 11.18 4.70
N VAL A 62 2.94 12.50 4.63
CA VAL A 62 1.71 13.31 4.78
C VAL A 62 1.63 14.24 3.58
N VAL A 63 0.48 14.22 2.90
CA VAL A 63 0.20 15.09 1.75
C VAL A 63 -0.88 16.08 2.15
N MET A 64 -0.61 17.37 2.00
CA MET A 64 -1.53 18.46 2.36
C MET A 64 -1.88 19.30 1.14
N GLU A 65 -3.17 19.54 0.89
CA GLU A 65 -3.69 20.58 0.01
C GLU A 65 -4.22 21.73 0.89
N GLY A 66 -3.42 22.79 1.05
CA GLY A 66 -3.71 23.82 2.05
C GLY A 66 -3.74 23.26 3.47
N SER A 67 -4.88 23.33 4.14
CA SER A 67 -5.10 22.75 5.47
C SER A 67 -5.71 21.33 5.44
N THR A 68 -6.02 20.80 4.26
CA THR A 68 -6.66 19.49 4.11
C THR A 68 -5.61 18.41 3.83
N GLU A 69 -5.63 17.36 4.62
CA GLU A 69 -4.80 16.20 4.35
C GLU A 69 -5.44 15.30 3.30
N ILE A 70 -4.63 14.90 2.31
CA ILE A 70 -5.02 14.05 1.21
C ILE A 70 -4.57 12.62 1.50
N PRO A 71 -5.47 11.62 1.37
CA PRO A 71 -5.09 10.21 1.47
C PRO A 71 -3.97 9.85 0.51
N SER A 72 -2.94 9.19 1.03
CA SER A 72 -1.77 8.81 0.25
C SER A 72 -1.22 7.46 0.72
N GLN A 73 -0.45 6.80 -0.13
CA GLN A 73 0.21 5.55 0.21
C GLN A 73 1.68 5.56 -0.24
N LEU A 74 2.49 4.80 0.48
CA LEU A 74 3.87 4.51 0.14
C LEU A 74 3.97 3.08 -0.37
N ASP A 75 4.60 2.87 -1.51
CA ASP A 75 4.75 1.57 -2.14
C ASP A 75 6.20 1.12 -2.22
N ASP A 76 6.44 -0.14 -1.83
CA ASP A 76 7.67 -0.89 -2.00
C ASP A 76 7.45 -1.87 -3.16
N LEU A 77 7.77 -1.43 -4.37
CA LEU A 77 7.45 -2.15 -5.60
C LEU A 77 8.31 -3.40 -5.80
N ASN A 78 9.54 -3.37 -5.30
CA ASN A 78 10.52 -4.44 -5.47
C ASN A 78 10.66 -5.36 -4.25
N ARG A 79 9.97 -5.04 -3.13
CA ARG A 79 9.97 -5.78 -1.86
C ARG A 79 11.33 -5.80 -1.15
N ASP A 80 12.13 -4.76 -1.32
CA ASP A 80 13.40 -4.60 -0.60
C ASP A 80 13.26 -3.92 0.76
N ARG A 81 12.02 -3.63 1.18
CA ARG A 81 11.65 -2.94 2.41
C ARG A 81 12.04 -1.45 2.43
N LYS A 82 12.26 -0.86 1.27
CA LYS A 82 12.36 0.59 1.10
C LYS A 82 11.19 1.04 0.25
N MET A 83 10.65 2.18 0.58
CA MET A 83 9.57 2.75 -0.23
C MET A 83 10.16 3.32 -1.52
N ASP A 84 9.60 2.91 -2.65
CA ASP A 84 10.02 3.36 -3.98
C ASP A 84 9.24 4.60 -4.41
N GLU A 85 7.95 4.66 -4.07
CA GLU A 85 7.09 5.76 -4.49
C GLU A 85 6.07 6.18 -3.43
N LEU A 86 5.58 7.42 -3.57
CA LEU A 86 4.42 7.96 -2.88
C LEU A 86 3.34 8.22 -3.92
N ALA A 87 2.15 7.65 -3.71
CA ALA A 87 1.01 7.83 -4.57
C ALA A 87 -0.16 8.51 -3.83
N PHE A 88 -0.87 9.41 -4.50
CA PHE A 88 -2.13 9.99 -4.06
C PHE A 88 -2.99 10.36 -5.27
N VAL A 89 -4.27 10.67 -5.07
CA VAL A 89 -5.17 11.09 -6.14
C VAL A 89 -5.66 12.51 -5.92
N THR A 90 -5.86 13.24 -7.02
CA THR A 90 -6.44 14.59 -7.01
C THR A 90 -7.35 14.82 -8.20
N SER A 91 -8.24 15.80 -8.07
CA SER A 91 -9.09 16.27 -9.20
C SER A 91 -8.71 17.69 -9.54
N LEU A 92 -8.61 17.98 -10.85
CA LEU A 92 -8.25 19.31 -11.35
C LEU A 92 -9.28 19.78 -12.39
N PRO A 93 -9.70 21.06 -12.38
CA PRO A 93 -10.49 21.62 -13.46
C PRO A 93 -9.68 21.68 -14.77
N ALA A 94 -10.33 21.96 -15.88
CA ALA A 94 -9.66 22.25 -17.15
C ALA A 94 -8.63 23.37 -16.96
N HIS A 95 -7.40 23.16 -17.46
CA HIS A 95 -6.27 24.09 -17.30
C HIS A 95 -5.96 24.46 -15.84
N GLY A 96 -6.41 23.62 -14.89
CA GLY A 96 -6.25 23.87 -13.47
C GLY A 96 -4.87 23.48 -12.94
N ARG A 97 -4.52 24.07 -11.79
CA ARG A 97 -3.27 23.82 -11.06
C ARG A 97 -3.60 23.65 -9.59
N LYS A 98 -2.89 22.72 -8.94
CA LYS A 98 -2.92 22.54 -7.48
C LYS A 98 -1.54 22.38 -6.94
N THR A 99 -1.36 22.82 -5.71
CA THR A 99 -0.08 22.72 -4.98
C THR A 99 -0.28 21.93 -3.71
N PHE A 100 0.61 20.97 -3.48
CA PHE A 100 0.60 20.09 -2.31
C PHE A 100 1.91 20.26 -1.53
N GLN A 101 1.80 20.25 -0.20
CA GLN A 101 2.95 20.10 0.70
C GLN A 101 3.07 18.62 1.07
N VAL A 102 4.20 18.02 0.77
CA VAL A 102 4.48 16.61 1.08
C VAL A 102 5.58 16.54 2.12
N THR A 103 5.27 16.01 3.29
CA THR A 103 6.24 15.78 4.36
C THR A 103 6.54 14.29 4.45
N LEU A 104 7.78 13.91 4.20
CA LEU A 104 8.33 12.57 4.32
C LEU A 104 8.99 12.40 5.69
N SER A 105 8.82 11.26 6.35
CA SER A 105 9.38 11.01 7.68
C SER A 105 10.09 9.67 7.78
N SER A 106 11.14 9.63 8.62
CA SER A 106 11.84 8.41 9.03
C SER A 106 11.07 7.59 10.07
N GLU A 107 9.98 8.11 10.62
CA GLU A 107 9.13 7.42 11.57
C GLU A 107 7.90 6.83 10.89
N LYS A 108 7.40 5.71 11.43
CA LYS A 108 6.15 5.12 10.96
C LYS A 108 4.96 5.95 11.41
N SER A 109 3.95 6.04 10.54
CA SER A 109 2.64 6.54 10.93
C SER A 109 1.72 5.37 11.29
N THR A 110 0.83 5.59 12.25
CA THR A 110 -0.29 4.69 12.57
C THR A 110 -1.56 5.09 11.81
N LYS A 111 -1.52 6.19 11.08
CA LYS A 111 -2.66 6.69 10.32
C LYS A 111 -2.97 5.77 9.16
N THR A 112 -4.24 5.46 8.98
CA THR A 112 -4.77 4.66 7.88
C THR A 112 -5.87 5.45 7.17
N TYR A 113 -6.02 5.20 5.87
CA TYR A 113 -7.11 5.75 5.06
C TYR A 113 -8.01 4.63 4.57
N PRO A 114 -9.30 4.89 4.31
CA PRO A 114 -10.16 3.93 3.65
C PRO A 114 -9.55 3.47 2.31
N ALA A 115 -9.50 2.16 2.12
CA ALA A 115 -9.02 1.61 0.85
C ALA A 115 -10.02 1.95 -0.27
N ARG A 116 -9.52 2.29 -1.45
CA ARG A 116 -10.30 2.55 -2.67
C ARG A 116 -10.02 1.51 -3.75
N VAL A 117 -9.06 0.63 -3.49
CA VAL A 117 -8.68 -0.50 -4.34
C VAL A 117 -8.40 -1.72 -3.48
N TYR A 118 -8.58 -2.89 -4.05
CA TYR A 118 -8.26 -4.16 -3.40
C TYR A 118 -7.69 -5.12 -4.42
N ALA A 119 -6.73 -5.94 -4.02
CA ALA A 119 -6.18 -7.01 -4.86
C ALA A 119 -5.88 -8.23 -3.99
N GLU A 120 -6.22 -9.41 -4.49
CA GLU A 120 -5.99 -10.65 -3.77
C GLU A 120 -5.78 -11.84 -4.70
N MET A 121 -5.02 -12.80 -4.23
CA MET A 121 -4.88 -14.12 -4.81
C MET A 121 -4.82 -15.14 -3.68
N PHE A 122 -5.56 -16.25 -3.80
CA PHE A 122 -5.61 -17.30 -2.80
C PHE A 122 -5.06 -18.61 -3.35
N ILE A 123 -4.40 -19.37 -2.49
CA ILE A 123 -4.12 -20.79 -2.75
C ILE A 123 -5.16 -21.63 -2.00
N ALA A 124 -5.74 -22.60 -2.69
CA ALA A 124 -6.57 -23.61 -2.06
C ALA A 124 -5.70 -24.53 -1.19
N ASP A 125 -6.00 -24.63 0.10
CA ASP A 125 -5.40 -25.64 0.98
C ASP A 125 -6.46 -26.71 1.31
N PRO A 126 -6.43 -27.85 0.60
CA PRO A 126 -7.45 -28.90 0.78
C PRO A 126 -7.48 -29.49 2.20
N ARG A 127 -6.35 -29.38 2.93
CA ARG A 127 -6.22 -29.94 4.30
C ARG A 127 -6.83 -29.04 5.36
N LYS A 128 -6.95 -27.75 5.11
CA LYS A 128 -7.41 -26.76 6.08
C LYS A 128 -8.83 -26.25 5.81
N GLY A 129 -9.43 -26.60 4.67
CA GLY A 129 -10.73 -26.10 4.26
C GLY A 129 -10.80 -24.58 4.12
N LYS A 130 -9.64 -23.90 4.10
CA LYS A 130 -9.52 -22.44 4.03
C LYS A 130 -8.60 -22.05 2.88
N HIS A 131 -8.91 -20.93 2.24
CA HIS A 131 -8.00 -20.32 1.29
C HIS A 131 -6.92 -19.50 2.03
N GLN A 132 -5.69 -19.58 1.54
CA GLN A 132 -4.58 -18.78 2.05
C GLN A 132 -4.28 -17.65 1.08
N SER A 133 -4.31 -16.42 1.55
CA SER A 133 -3.86 -15.25 0.78
C SER A 133 -2.37 -15.36 0.47
N VAL A 134 -2.00 -15.13 -0.78
CA VAL A 134 -0.62 -15.13 -1.23
C VAL A 134 -0.35 -13.95 -2.17
N GLN A 135 0.83 -13.37 -2.07
CA GLN A 135 1.26 -12.30 -2.96
C GLN A 135 2.01 -12.79 -4.20
N ALA A 136 2.49 -14.02 -4.16
CA ALA A 136 3.19 -14.66 -5.25
C ALA A 136 3.09 -16.19 -5.12
N ILE A 137 3.13 -16.87 -6.26
CA ILE A 137 3.22 -18.32 -6.35
C ILE A 137 4.30 -18.69 -7.35
N THR A 138 5.14 -19.65 -7.00
CA THR A 138 6.13 -20.24 -7.91
C THR A 138 5.89 -21.73 -7.99
N VAL A 139 5.68 -22.24 -9.18
CA VAL A 139 5.41 -23.65 -9.44
C VAL A 139 6.20 -24.14 -10.66
N PRO A 140 6.50 -25.45 -10.77
CA PRO A 140 7.04 -26.01 -12.00
C PRO A 140 6.17 -25.67 -13.23
N GLY A 141 6.77 -25.44 -14.38
CA GLY A 141 6.06 -25.06 -15.61
C GLY A 141 5.04 -26.08 -16.13
N THR A 142 5.10 -27.33 -15.63
CA THR A 142 4.12 -28.40 -15.91
C THR A 142 2.92 -28.40 -14.98
N SER A 143 2.87 -27.51 -13.98
CA SER A 143 1.80 -27.46 -13.00
C SER A 143 0.53 -26.83 -13.57
N ASN A 144 -0.64 -27.38 -13.23
CA ASN A 144 -1.91 -26.74 -13.50
C ASN A 144 -2.21 -25.68 -12.43
N ILE A 145 -1.67 -24.47 -12.63
CA ILE A 145 -1.82 -23.35 -11.70
C ILE A 145 -3.30 -22.91 -11.57
N TYR A 146 -4.09 -23.04 -12.62
CA TYR A 146 -5.50 -22.68 -12.63
C TYR A 146 -6.31 -23.39 -11.52
N SER A 147 -6.02 -24.66 -11.28
CA SER A 147 -6.69 -25.43 -10.22
C SER A 147 -6.15 -25.15 -8.82
N MET A 148 -4.96 -24.56 -8.71
CA MET A 148 -4.29 -24.32 -7.43
C MET A 148 -4.71 -22.98 -6.81
N VAL A 149 -5.07 -22.00 -7.61
CA VAL A 149 -5.42 -20.65 -7.16
C VAL A 149 -6.93 -20.41 -7.16
N ARG A 150 -7.39 -19.50 -6.35
CA ARG A 150 -8.79 -19.09 -6.23
C ARG A 150 -8.88 -17.55 -6.30
N PRO A 151 -9.86 -17.02 -7.03
CA PRO A 151 -10.77 -17.70 -7.98
C PRO A 151 -10.13 -17.91 -9.37
N HIS A 152 -9.24 -18.87 -9.51
CA HIS A 152 -8.54 -19.27 -10.74
C HIS A 152 -7.45 -18.30 -11.24
N GLY A 153 -7.09 -17.34 -10.43
CA GLY A 153 -6.08 -16.32 -10.66
C GLY A 153 -6.24 -15.16 -9.68
N PRO A 154 -5.49 -14.07 -9.83
CA PRO A 154 -5.66 -12.89 -9.01
C PRO A 154 -6.94 -12.14 -9.38
N VAL A 155 -7.52 -11.49 -8.36
CA VAL A 155 -8.60 -10.53 -8.49
C VAL A 155 -8.13 -9.17 -8.07
N LEU A 156 -8.63 -8.13 -8.76
CA LEU A 156 -8.35 -6.74 -8.47
C LEU A 156 -9.66 -5.96 -8.58
N GLU A 157 -9.89 -5.04 -7.70
CA GLU A 157 -11.04 -4.14 -7.80
C GLU A 157 -10.68 -2.71 -7.43
N SER A 158 -11.37 -1.78 -8.07
CA SER A 158 -11.56 -0.42 -7.60
C SER A 158 -12.99 -0.26 -7.08
N GLU A 159 -13.33 0.93 -6.62
CA GLU A 159 -14.71 1.25 -6.25
C GLU A 159 -15.72 1.14 -7.41
N LEU A 160 -15.27 1.07 -8.67
CA LEU A 160 -16.10 1.15 -9.88
C LEU A 160 -16.10 -0.12 -10.72
N VAL A 161 -15.08 -0.93 -10.64
CA VAL A 161 -14.90 -2.09 -11.52
C VAL A 161 -14.04 -3.15 -10.85
N GLY A 162 -14.37 -4.43 -11.10
CA GLY A 162 -13.57 -5.57 -10.73
C GLY A 162 -12.92 -6.25 -11.93
N TYR A 163 -11.81 -6.92 -11.69
CA TYR A 163 -11.09 -7.73 -12.67
C TYR A 163 -10.71 -9.06 -12.06
N ARG A 164 -10.76 -10.12 -12.90
CA ARG A 164 -10.16 -11.41 -12.60
C ARG A 164 -9.26 -11.81 -13.75
N LEU A 165 -8.01 -12.15 -13.43
CA LEU A 165 -7.06 -12.67 -14.42
C LEU A 165 -7.02 -14.18 -14.32
N TYR A 166 -7.37 -14.90 -15.39
CA TYR A 166 -7.33 -16.36 -15.39
C TYR A 166 -5.91 -16.87 -15.63
N PHE A 167 -5.48 -17.80 -14.78
CA PHE A 167 -4.21 -18.53 -14.96
C PHE A 167 -4.41 -19.83 -15.73
N ASN A 168 -5.14 -19.77 -16.84
CA ASN A 168 -5.31 -20.85 -17.82
C ASN A 168 -4.45 -20.58 -19.07
N GLU A 169 -4.57 -21.43 -20.07
CA GLU A 169 -3.83 -21.33 -21.33
C GLU A 169 -4.14 -20.05 -22.13
N LYS A 170 -5.29 -19.45 -21.93
CA LYS A 170 -5.73 -18.22 -22.61
C LYS A 170 -5.29 -16.96 -21.90
N GLN A 171 -5.07 -17.02 -20.57
CA GLN A 171 -4.69 -15.88 -19.72
C GLN A 171 -5.59 -14.64 -19.94
N THR A 172 -6.88 -14.86 -20.06
CA THR A 172 -7.86 -13.80 -20.33
C THR A 172 -8.23 -13.06 -19.04
N PRO A 173 -8.49 -11.75 -19.10
CA PRO A 173 -9.17 -11.03 -18.04
C PRO A 173 -10.70 -11.13 -18.20
N ASP A 174 -11.41 -11.28 -17.07
CA ASP A 174 -12.80 -10.88 -16.94
C ASP A 174 -12.88 -9.47 -16.38
N ILE A 175 -13.88 -8.71 -16.82
CA ILE A 175 -14.16 -7.35 -16.37
C ILE A 175 -15.59 -7.34 -15.83
N TYR A 176 -15.74 -6.87 -14.59
CA TYR A 176 -17.01 -6.84 -13.87
C TYR A 176 -17.39 -5.41 -13.56
N GLY A 177 -18.52 -4.95 -14.03
CA GLY A 177 -19.18 -3.74 -13.55
C GLY A 177 -19.62 -3.92 -12.11
N LYS A 178 -20.08 -2.86 -11.48
CA LYS A 178 -20.59 -2.90 -10.11
C LYS A 178 -21.93 -2.20 -10.01
N PHE A 179 -22.90 -2.82 -9.33
CA PHE A 179 -24.19 -2.19 -9.06
C PHE A 179 -24.04 -0.97 -8.13
N ASN A 180 -23.13 -1.05 -7.17
CA ASN A 180 -22.87 0.01 -6.21
C ASN A 180 -21.40 0.39 -6.21
N LYS A 181 -21.12 1.69 -6.01
CA LYS A 181 -19.75 2.16 -5.81
C LYS A 181 -19.22 1.63 -4.46
N GLY A 182 -18.12 0.90 -4.49
CA GLY A 182 -17.50 0.37 -3.27
C GLY A 182 -16.62 -0.86 -3.52
N LEU A 183 -15.98 -1.38 -2.47
CA LEU A 183 -15.19 -2.60 -2.50
C LEU A 183 -16.02 -3.76 -1.99
N GLU A 184 -16.05 -4.88 -2.70
CA GLU A 184 -16.90 -6.05 -2.42
C GLU A 184 -16.09 -7.35 -2.32
N ILE A 185 -15.03 -7.49 -3.13
CA ILE A 185 -14.33 -8.77 -3.31
C ILE A 185 -13.73 -9.27 -1.99
N LYS A 186 -13.26 -8.37 -1.13
CA LYS A 186 -12.72 -8.74 0.17
C LYS A 186 -13.75 -9.44 1.06
N GLU A 187 -15.00 -9.00 1.00
CA GLU A 187 -16.09 -9.59 1.79
C GLU A 187 -16.69 -10.82 1.10
N SER A 188 -16.97 -10.72 -0.20
CA SER A 188 -17.61 -11.78 -0.98
C SER A 188 -16.66 -12.92 -1.37
N GLN A 189 -15.35 -12.69 -1.31
CA GLN A 189 -14.32 -13.58 -1.84
C GLN A 189 -14.61 -14.00 -3.28
N PHE A 190 -15.16 -13.06 -4.07
CA PHE A 190 -15.58 -13.25 -5.46
C PHE A 190 -16.84 -14.10 -5.69
N TYR A 191 -17.38 -14.72 -4.66
CA TYR A 191 -18.59 -15.55 -4.73
C TYR A 191 -19.60 -15.06 -3.68
N PRO A 192 -20.41 -14.03 -4.01
CA PRO A 192 -21.35 -13.45 -3.07
C PRO A 192 -22.43 -14.47 -2.68
N THR A 193 -22.83 -14.41 -1.41
CA THR A 193 -23.98 -15.15 -0.89
C THR A 193 -25.28 -14.47 -1.32
N ASP A 194 -26.43 -15.16 -1.20
CA ASP A 194 -27.74 -14.57 -1.49
C ASP A 194 -28.00 -13.30 -0.68
N GLU A 195 -27.50 -13.24 0.56
CA GLU A 195 -27.60 -12.07 1.43
C GLU A 195 -26.74 -10.91 0.92
N GLN A 196 -25.56 -11.19 0.39
CA GLN A 196 -24.69 -10.20 -0.23
C GLN A 196 -25.26 -9.72 -1.57
N LEU A 197 -25.82 -10.63 -2.38
CA LEU A 197 -26.54 -10.28 -3.61
C LEU A 197 -27.71 -9.34 -3.33
N ALA A 198 -28.48 -9.59 -2.27
CA ALA A 198 -29.59 -8.73 -1.85
C ALA A 198 -29.13 -7.31 -1.43
N ARG A 199 -27.86 -7.16 -1.04
CA ARG A 199 -27.23 -5.84 -0.76
C ARG A 199 -26.62 -5.18 -2.00
N GLY A 200 -26.74 -5.80 -3.17
CA GLY A 200 -26.19 -5.31 -4.42
C GLY A 200 -24.71 -5.64 -4.63
N PHE A 201 -24.21 -6.68 -3.98
CA PHE A 201 -22.91 -7.26 -4.33
C PHE A 201 -23.07 -8.11 -5.60
N GLY A 202 -22.01 -8.16 -6.37
CA GLY A 202 -21.97 -8.89 -7.62
C GLY A 202 -21.65 -8.00 -8.80
N ASP A 203 -21.80 -8.57 -9.99
CA ASP A 203 -21.50 -7.93 -11.27
C ASP A 203 -22.72 -7.92 -12.19
N ASP A 204 -22.68 -6.99 -13.14
CA ASP A 204 -23.65 -6.86 -14.22
C ASP A 204 -23.12 -7.52 -15.51
#